data_000cb22567e3db4fa4de76cca4d524ce
#
_entry.id   000cb22567e3db4fa4de76cca4d524ce
#
_cell.length_a   1.000
_cell.length_b   1.000
_cell.length_c   1.000
_cell.angle_alpha   90.00
_cell.angle_beta   90.00
_cell.angle_gamma   90.00
#
_symmetry.space_group_name_H-M   'P 1'
#
loop_
_entity.id
_entity.type
_entity.pdbx_description
1 polymer ?
#
loop_
_entity_poly.entity_id
_entity_poly.type
_entity_poly.pdbx_seq_one_letter_code
_entity_poly.pdbx_strand_id
1 'polypeptide(L)'
;PKTSSAASDVYKRQVLKVIGKGKGVRRIAATNLMLTSKGPIFLSDTSININPAYNDLAYISIMTANTAKMFGYNPIIAMLSYSNFGSSSHPMASKVEDAVRFLRRSHPNMIVDGPIQSDFALNKLMLTNKFDGSKLGNQKVNVLVFPNLDSANITYKVIKEIDGAKSIGPIIMGLDKAVHILQLK
;
A
#
# COMPACT_ATOMS: atom_id res chain seq x y z
N PRO A 1 -0.87 15.93 27.40
CA PRO A 1 0.04 15.35 26.41
C PRO A 1 -0.70 15.28 25.09
N LYS A 2 -0.29 16.11 24.10
CA LYS A 2 -0.86 16.07 22.76
C LYS A 2 -0.47 14.73 22.15
N THR A 3 -1.47 13.93 21.81
CA THR A 3 -1.33 12.59 21.26
C THR A 3 -0.42 12.56 20.01
N SER A 4 0.32 11.49 19.81
CA SER A 4 1.32 11.29 18.77
C SER A 4 0.83 11.59 17.32
N SER A 5 -0.49 11.57 17.07
CA SER A 5 -1.09 11.87 15.76
C SER A 5 -0.97 13.35 15.36
N ALA A 6 -1.23 14.29 16.29
CA ALA A 6 -1.15 15.73 16.00
C ALA A 6 0.31 16.18 15.74
N ALA A 7 1.27 15.62 16.45
CA ALA A 7 2.68 15.86 16.21
C ALA A 7 3.11 15.36 14.83
N SER A 8 2.65 14.16 14.41
CA SER A 8 2.99 13.60 13.11
C SER A 8 2.49 14.44 11.94
N ASP A 9 1.33 15.08 12.05
CA ASP A 9 0.78 15.96 11.01
C ASP A 9 1.53 17.27 10.86
N VAL A 10 2.03 17.82 11.97
CA VAL A 10 2.89 19.02 11.95
C VAL A 10 4.21 18.71 11.25
N TYR A 11 4.87 17.60 11.59
CA TYR A 11 6.13 17.21 10.94
C TYR A 11 5.95 16.90 9.45
N LYS A 12 4.88 16.24 9.05
CA LYS A 12 4.57 15.99 7.62
C LYS A 12 4.48 17.29 6.83
N ARG A 13 3.78 18.32 7.38
CA ARG A 13 3.66 19.63 6.76
C ARG A 13 4.99 20.38 6.68
N GLN A 14 5.82 20.28 7.71
CA GLN A 14 7.15 20.91 7.73
C GLN A 14 8.09 20.28 6.70
N VAL A 15 8.14 18.94 6.65
CA VAL A 15 8.93 18.20 5.66
C VAL A 15 8.52 18.58 4.23
N LEU A 16 7.22 18.66 3.95
CA LEU A 16 6.70 19.07 2.65
C LEU A 16 7.08 20.53 2.28
N LYS A 17 7.13 21.44 3.26
CA LYS A 17 7.51 22.83 3.01
C LYS A 17 9.00 23.00 2.73
N VAL A 18 9.85 22.20 3.38
CA VAL A 18 11.30 22.33 3.29
C VAL A 18 11.90 21.54 2.14
N ILE A 19 11.43 20.31 1.94
CA ILE A 19 12.02 19.37 0.96
C ILE A 19 11.24 19.39 -0.36
N GLY A 20 9.93 19.60 -0.28
CA GLY A 20 9.06 19.59 -1.45
C GLY A 20 8.74 18.18 -1.97
N LYS A 21 7.84 18.15 -2.95
CA LYS A 21 7.52 16.93 -3.69
C LYS A 21 8.51 16.73 -4.82
N GLY A 22 8.81 15.49 -5.13
CA GLY A 22 9.59 15.14 -6.30
C GLY A 22 8.93 15.66 -7.60
N LYS A 23 9.73 15.90 -8.63
CA LYS A 23 9.27 16.43 -9.91
C LYS A 23 8.19 15.50 -10.50
N GLY A 24 7.02 16.02 -10.83
CA GLY A 24 5.89 15.26 -11.36
C GLY A 24 5.10 14.45 -10.33
N VAL A 25 5.46 14.49 -9.04
CA VAL A 25 4.75 13.77 -7.99
C VAL A 25 3.45 14.50 -7.61
N ARG A 26 2.33 13.84 -7.84
CA ARG A 26 1.00 14.36 -7.52
C ARG A 26 0.73 14.38 -6.02
N ARG A 27 1.03 13.28 -5.33
CA ARG A 27 0.84 13.08 -3.89
C ARG A 27 2.01 12.34 -3.27
N ILE A 28 2.27 12.61 -2.01
CA ILE A 28 3.13 11.76 -1.19
C ILE A 28 2.31 10.64 -0.56
N ALA A 29 2.96 9.54 -0.24
CA ALA A 29 2.36 8.40 0.46
C ALA A 29 3.39 7.79 1.42
N ALA A 30 2.94 6.85 2.24
CA ALA A 30 3.82 6.13 3.15
C ALA A 30 3.63 4.62 3.01
N THR A 31 4.72 3.88 3.08
CA THR A 31 4.69 2.42 3.18
C THR A 31 5.44 1.93 4.41
N ASN A 32 4.94 0.85 5.00
CA ASN A 32 5.67 0.08 5.99
C ASN A 32 6.11 -1.25 5.38
N LEU A 33 7.39 -1.58 5.52
CA LEU A 33 7.89 -2.93 5.27
C LEU A 33 7.79 -3.72 6.56
N MET A 34 6.91 -4.73 6.56
CA MET A 34 6.72 -5.64 7.68
C MET A 34 7.54 -6.91 7.45
N LEU A 35 8.40 -7.24 8.40
CA LEU A 35 9.15 -8.50 8.43
C LEU A 35 8.36 -9.51 9.26
N THR A 36 7.45 -10.22 8.57
CA THR A 36 6.54 -11.19 9.19
C THR A 36 7.16 -12.59 9.24
N SER A 37 6.56 -13.48 10.03
CA SER A 37 6.90 -14.91 10.05
C SER A 37 6.78 -15.61 8.70
N LYS A 38 5.92 -15.06 7.81
CA LYS A 38 5.72 -15.56 6.43
C LYS A 38 6.58 -14.84 5.38
N GLY A 39 7.44 -13.93 5.82
CA GLY A 39 8.35 -13.15 4.98
C GLY A 39 7.97 -11.67 4.87
N PRO A 40 8.75 -10.88 4.14
CA PRO A 40 8.56 -9.45 4.03
C PRO A 40 7.33 -9.09 3.19
N ILE A 41 6.59 -8.05 3.63
CA ILE A 41 5.42 -7.51 2.93
C ILE A 41 5.35 -5.99 3.10
N PHE A 42 5.08 -5.28 2.02
CA PHE A 42 4.89 -3.83 1.99
C PHE A 42 3.40 -3.50 2.15
N LEU A 43 3.08 -2.58 3.06
CA LEU A 43 1.72 -2.13 3.35
C LEU A 43 1.58 -0.64 3.04
N SER A 44 0.64 -0.22 2.18
CA SER A 44 0.44 1.18 1.74
C SER A 44 -1.03 1.54 1.53
N ASP A 45 -1.45 2.75 1.82
CA ASP A 45 -0.78 3.83 2.53
C ASP A 45 -1.11 3.74 4.03
N THR A 46 -0.11 3.63 4.87
CA THR A 46 -0.31 3.38 6.30
C THR A 46 -0.39 4.66 7.15
N SER A 47 -0.13 5.87 6.56
CA SER A 47 0.12 7.04 7.41
C SER A 47 -0.30 8.40 6.84
N ILE A 48 -0.65 8.53 5.56
CA ILE A 48 -0.78 9.86 4.94
C ILE A 48 -2.17 10.12 4.34
N ASN A 49 -2.65 9.27 3.44
CA ASN A 49 -3.87 9.54 2.68
C ASN A 49 -5.08 8.89 3.34
N ILE A 50 -5.97 9.71 3.92
CA ILE A 50 -7.14 9.22 4.67
C ILE A 50 -8.09 8.42 3.76
N ASN A 51 -8.55 9.04 2.67
CA ASN A 51 -9.44 8.40 1.70
C ASN A 51 -9.01 8.77 0.27
N PRO A 52 -7.98 8.10 -0.27
CA PRO A 52 -7.47 8.38 -1.61
C PRO A 52 -8.51 8.04 -2.68
N ALA A 53 -8.57 8.84 -3.75
CA ALA A 53 -9.33 8.53 -4.95
C ALA A 53 -8.65 7.40 -5.74
N TYR A 54 -9.34 6.84 -6.78
CA TYR A 54 -8.80 5.72 -7.55
C TYR A 54 -7.44 6.02 -8.19
N ASN A 55 -7.26 7.23 -8.72
CA ASN A 55 -6.00 7.66 -9.31
C ASN A 55 -4.88 7.82 -8.27
N ASP A 56 -5.22 8.28 -7.05
CA ASP A 56 -4.27 8.35 -5.95
C ASP A 56 -3.84 6.94 -5.49
N LEU A 57 -4.79 5.98 -5.41
CA LEU A 57 -4.48 4.57 -5.13
C LEU A 57 -3.54 3.98 -6.18
N ALA A 58 -3.75 4.29 -7.46
CA ALA A 58 -2.86 3.85 -8.52
C ALA A 58 -1.45 4.46 -8.35
N TYR A 59 -1.33 5.74 -8.03
CA TYR A 59 -0.03 6.37 -7.76
C TYR A 59 0.66 5.79 -6.53
N ILE A 60 -0.08 5.53 -5.45
CA ILE A 60 0.43 4.86 -4.25
C ILE A 60 1.01 3.48 -4.62
N SER A 61 0.30 2.72 -5.46
CA SER A 61 0.77 1.41 -5.94
C SER A 61 2.08 1.50 -6.72
N ILE A 62 2.20 2.47 -7.63
CA ILE A 62 3.43 2.71 -8.42
C ILE A 62 4.60 3.07 -7.49
N MET A 63 4.38 4.00 -6.55
CA MET A 63 5.42 4.41 -5.62
C MET A 63 5.86 3.25 -4.71
N THR A 64 4.91 2.45 -4.23
CA THR A 64 5.21 1.29 -3.39
C THR A 64 5.97 0.22 -4.19
N ALA A 65 5.60 0.00 -5.45
CA ALA A 65 6.33 -0.92 -6.33
C ALA A 65 7.79 -0.48 -6.52
N ASN A 66 8.02 0.81 -6.75
CA ASN A 66 9.36 1.34 -6.89
C ASN A 66 10.16 1.20 -5.58
N THR A 67 9.53 1.47 -4.44
CA THR A 67 10.16 1.26 -3.13
C THR A 67 10.50 -0.21 -2.91
N ALA A 68 9.59 -1.15 -3.22
CA ALA A 68 9.88 -2.58 -3.11
C ALA A 68 11.08 -3.00 -3.98
N LYS A 69 11.19 -2.47 -5.21
CA LYS A 69 12.35 -2.71 -6.09
C LYS A 69 13.65 -2.17 -5.50
N MET A 70 13.64 -1.01 -4.85
CA MET A 70 14.82 -0.45 -4.17
C MET A 70 15.30 -1.35 -3.02
N PHE A 71 14.40 -2.11 -2.39
CA PHE A 71 14.72 -3.14 -1.40
C PHE A 71 15.06 -4.51 -2.02
N GLY A 72 15.16 -4.62 -3.35
CA GLY A 72 15.52 -5.85 -4.06
C GLY A 72 14.36 -6.83 -4.29
N TYR A 73 13.11 -6.41 -4.09
CA TYR A 73 11.93 -7.27 -4.30
C TYR A 73 11.29 -7.02 -5.66
N ASN A 74 10.83 -8.09 -6.32
CA ASN A 74 9.92 -7.98 -7.45
C ASN A 74 8.50 -7.75 -6.91
N PRO A 75 7.86 -6.58 -7.18
CA PRO A 75 6.57 -6.25 -6.58
C PRO A 75 5.43 -7.05 -7.22
N ILE A 76 4.71 -7.81 -6.39
CA ILE A 76 3.46 -8.51 -6.70
C ILE A 76 2.37 -7.86 -5.85
N ILE A 77 1.48 -7.11 -6.49
CA ILE A 77 0.63 -6.12 -5.83
C ILE A 77 -0.81 -6.57 -5.77
N ALA A 78 -1.36 -6.68 -4.58
CA ALA A 78 -2.80 -6.84 -4.36
C ALA A 78 -3.44 -5.52 -3.93
N MET A 79 -4.44 -5.08 -4.70
CA MET A 79 -5.30 -3.94 -4.39
C MET A 79 -6.46 -4.41 -3.53
N LEU A 80 -6.40 -4.14 -2.22
CA LEU A 80 -7.32 -4.73 -1.26
C LEU A 80 -8.69 -4.07 -1.22
N SER A 81 -9.69 -4.92 -1.01
CA SER A 81 -11.08 -4.54 -0.79
C SER A 81 -11.77 -5.62 0.04
N TYR A 82 -12.97 -5.34 0.54
CA TYR A 82 -13.88 -6.37 1.07
C TYR A 82 -14.56 -7.18 -0.05
N SER A 83 -14.37 -6.80 -1.30
CA SER A 83 -14.97 -7.40 -2.51
C SER A 83 -13.89 -8.06 -3.37
N ASN A 84 -14.24 -9.13 -4.08
CA ASN A 84 -13.36 -9.79 -5.03
C ASN A 84 -13.81 -9.53 -6.47
N PHE A 85 -12.92 -8.95 -7.30
CA PHE A 85 -13.06 -8.85 -8.76
C PHE A 85 -14.43 -8.38 -9.25
N GLY A 86 -14.97 -7.28 -8.66
CA GLY A 86 -16.25 -6.71 -9.07
C GLY A 86 -17.48 -7.38 -8.46
N SER A 87 -17.34 -8.22 -7.42
CA SER A 87 -18.47 -8.83 -6.71
C SER A 87 -19.35 -7.82 -5.97
N SER A 88 -18.96 -6.54 -5.88
CA SER A 88 -19.72 -5.44 -5.30
C SER A 88 -19.63 -4.19 -6.15
N SER A 89 -20.77 -3.57 -6.44
CA SER A 89 -20.88 -2.27 -7.14
C SER A 89 -20.79 -1.06 -6.20
N HIS A 90 -20.57 -1.29 -4.90
CA HIS A 90 -20.48 -0.18 -3.95
C HIS A 90 -19.28 0.74 -4.28
N PRO A 91 -19.40 2.09 -4.18
CA PRO A 91 -18.34 3.03 -4.56
C PRO A 91 -16.97 2.77 -3.95
N MET A 92 -16.90 2.22 -2.74
CA MET A 92 -15.64 1.85 -2.08
C MET A 92 -14.92 0.69 -2.79
N ALA A 93 -15.65 -0.28 -3.34
CA ALA A 93 -15.09 -1.39 -4.12
C ALA A 93 -14.75 -0.95 -5.54
N SER A 94 -15.67 -0.22 -6.21
CA SER A 94 -15.49 0.30 -7.57
C SER A 94 -14.27 1.23 -7.66
N LYS A 95 -14.00 2.02 -6.63
CA LYS A 95 -12.80 2.85 -6.54
C LYS A 95 -11.50 2.04 -6.69
N VAL A 96 -11.43 0.88 -6.08
CA VAL A 96 -10.26 -0.01 -6.16
C VAL A 96 -10.17 -0.64 -7.54
N GLU A 97 -11.31 -1.07 -8.09
CA GLU A 97 -11.39 -1.63 -9.45
C GLU A 97 -10.92 -0.62 -10.51
N ASP A 98 -11.36 0.64 -10.40
CA ASP A 98 -10.93 1.71 -11.29
C ASP A 98 -9.42 1.97 -11.21
N ALA A 99 -8.84 1.90 -10.01
CA ALA A 99 -7.41 2.01 -9.82
C ALA A 99 -6.65 0.86 -10.51
N VAL A 100 -7.11 -0.38 -10.37
CA VAL A 100 -6.53 -1.54 -11.06
C VAL A 100 -6.64 -1.39 -12.57
N ARG A 101 -7.83 -0.98 -13.07
CA ARG A 101 -8.07 -0.74 -14.50
C ARG A 101 -7.13 0.33 -15.06
N PHE A 102 -6.93 1.42 -14.32
CA PHE A 102 -5.97 2.47 -14.67
C PHE A 102 -4.54 1.91 -14.76
N LEU A 103 -4.09 1.16 -13.74
CA LEU A 103 -2.74 0.57 -13.70
C LEU A 103 -2.51 -0.41 -14.84
N ARG A 104 -3.48 -1.26 -15.16
CA ARG A 104 -3.38 -2.22 -16.27
C ARG A 104 -3.19 -1.54 -17.63
N ARG A 105 -3.79 -0.36 -17.82
CA ARG A 105 -3.66 0.41 -19.08
C ARG A 105 -2.35 1.19 -19.13
N SER A 106 -1.98 1.87 -18.04
CA SER A 106 -0.82 2.76 -18.00
C SER A 106 0.51 2.05 -17.71
N HIS A 107 0.46 0.89 -17.04
CA HIS A 107 1.63 0.11 -16.60
C HIS A 107 1.40 -1.39 -16.87
N PRO A 108 1.30 -1.84 -18.13
CA PRO A 108 0.92 -3.22 -18.49
C PRO A 108 1.85 -4.30 -17.95
N ASN A 109 3.12 -3.95 -17.73
CA ASN A 109 4.13 -4.85 -17.18
C ASN A 109 4.08 -4.98 -15.65
N MET A 110 3.22 -4.22 -14.97
CA MET A 110 3.07 -4.28 -13.53
C MET A 110 2.22 -5.49 -13.16
N ILE A 111 2.71 -6.29 -12.21
CA ILE A 111 1.94 -7.42 -11.68
C ILE A 111 1.05 -6.86 -10.57
N VAL A 112 -0.16 -6.50 -10.94
CA VAL A 112 -1.17 -5.90 -10.06
C VAL A 112 -2.55 -6.45 -10.36
N ASP A 113 -3.29 -6.79 -9.31
CA ASP A 113 -4.68 -7.23 -9.42
C ASP A 113 -5.54 -6.85 -8.22
N GLY A 114 -6.85 -6.91 -8.41
CA GLY A 114 -7.90 -6.58 -7.45
C GLY A 114 -9.13 -5.94 -8.15
N PRO A 115 -10.13 -5.48 -7.39
CA PRO A 115 -10.22 -5.55 -5.92
C PRO A 115 -10.20 -7.01 -5.43
N ILE A 116 -9.53 -7.25 -4.31
CA ILE A 116 -9.40 -8.61 -3.75
C ILE A 116 -9.38 -8.57 -2.22
N GLN A 117 -10.00 -9.57 -1.59
CA GLN A 117 -9.95 -9.76 -0.15
C GLN A 117 -8.56 -10.26 0.27
N SER A 118 -8.14 -9.91 1.48
CA SER A 118 -6.78 -10.17 1.97
C SER A 118 -6.46 -11.65 2.14
N ASP A 119 -7.44 -12.48 2.47
CA ASP A 119 -7.30 -13.93 2.58
C ASP A 119 -6.98 -14.56 1.22
N PHE A 120 -7.69 -14.18 0.15
CA PHE A 120 -7.38 -14.62 -1.21
C PHE A 120 -6.04 -14.07 -1.68
N ALA A 121 -5.73 -12.79 -1.41
CA ALA A 121 -4.47 -12.18 -1.80
C ALA A 121 -3.25 -12.88 -1.17
N LEU A 122 -3.38 -13.36 0.06
CA LEU A 122 -2.28 -13.96 0.83
C LEU A 122 -2.27 -15.50 0.81
N ASN A 123 -3.34 -16.13 0.30
CA ASN A 123 -3.43 -17.57 0.16
C ASN A 123 -3.48 -17.97 -1.32
N LYS A 124 -2.32 -18.35 -1.82
CA LYS A 124 -2.09 -18.74 -3.20
C LYS A 124 -3.02 -19.85 -3.70
N LEU A 125 -3.25 -20.87 -2.88
CA LEU A 125 -4.14 -21.99 -3.25
C LEU A 125 -5.60 -21.54 -3.34
N MET A 126 -6.07 -20.73 -2.40
CA MET A 126 -7.42 -20.17 -2.46
C MET A 126 -7.61 -19.30 -3.70
N LEU A 127 -6.61 -18.47 -4.02
CA LEU A 127 -6.65 -17.59 -5.18
C LEU A 127 -6.74 -18.40 -6.48
N THR A 128 -5.83 -19.33 -6.70
CA THR A 128 -5.79 -20.12 -7.95
C THR A 128 -7.00 -21.02 -8.12
N ASN A 129 -7.51 -21.59 -7.04
CA ASN A 129 -8.70 -22.47 -7.12
C ASN A 129 -9.99 -21.70 -7.44
N LYS A 130 -10.10 -20.43 -7.03
CA LYS A 130 -11.34 -19.66 -7.22
C LYS A 130 -11.24 -18.60 -8.31
N PHE A 131 -10.04 -18.08 -8.56
CA PHE A 131 -9.78 -16.97 -9.48
C PHE A 131 -8.53 -17.24 -10.33
N ASP A 132 -8.57 -18.31 -11.12
CA ASP A 132 -7.48 -18.78 -11.97
C ASP A 132 -6.98 -17.76 -13.00
N GLY A 133 -7.88 -16.86 -13.44
CA GLY A 133 -7.55 -15.74 -14.34
C GLY A 133 -6.89 -14.54 -13.67
N SER A 134 -6.60 -14.56 -12.37
CA SER A 134 -5.94 -13.43 -11.69
C SER A 134 -4.51 -13.23 -12.17
N LYS A 135 -4.11 -11.96 -12.39
CA LYS A 135 -2.72 -11.62 -12.71
C LYS A 135 -1.72 -11.93 -11.58
N LEU A 136 -2.19 -12.09 -10.36
CA LEU A 136 -1.35 -12.53 -9.23
C LEU A 136 -0.93 -14.00 -9.41
N GLY A 137 -1.81 -14.80 -10.00
CA GLY A 137 -1.54 -16.19 -10.36
C GLY A 137 -0.95 -17.00 -9.21
N ASN A 138 0.08 -17.78 -9.53
CA ASN A 138 0.80 -18.60 -8.56
C ASN A 138 1.96 -17.86 -7.86
N GLN A 139 1.95 -16.52 -7.85
CA GLN A 139 3.01 -15.70 -7.27
C GLN A 139 2.71 -15.36 -5.81
N LYS A 140 3.76 -15.12 -5.03
CA LYS A 140 3.61 -14.66 -3.65
C LYS A 140 3.42 -13.15 -3.64
N VAL A 141 2.24 -12.69 -3.25
CA VAL A 141 1.97 -11.27 -3.03
C VAL A 141 2.88 -10.73 -1.92
N ASN A 142 3.53 -9.61 -2.20
CA ASN A 142 4.45 -8.94 -1.28
C ASN A 142 4.17 -7.43 -1.13
N VAL A 143 3.16 -6.92 -1.84
CA VAL A 143 2.68 -5.54 -1.70
C VAL A 143 1.16 -5.54 -1.53
N LEU A 144 0.68 -4.96 -0.44
CA LEU A 144 -0.73 -4.73 -0.18
C LEU A 144 -1.03 -3.24 -0.22
N VAL A 145 -1.97 -2.83 -1.08
CA VAL A 145 -2.45 -1.46 -1.17
C VAL A 145 -3.88 -1.41 -0.65
N PHE A 146 -4.09 -0.59 0.36
CA PHE A 146 -5.36 -0.50 1.09
C PHE A 146 -6.25 0.62 0.55
N PRO A 147 -7.59 0.47 0.59
CA PRO A 147 -8.52 1.45 0.04
C PRO A 147 -8.59 2.76 0.82
N ASN A 148 -8.15 2.77 2.08
CA ASN A 148 -8.14 3.93 2.95
C ASN A 148 -7.13 3.76 4.09
N LEU A 149 -6.88 4.86 4.82
CA LEU A 149 -5.91 4.91 5.90
C LEU A 149 -6.27 3.99 7.07
N ASP A 150 -7.54 3.95 7.47
CA ASP A 150 -7.95 3.16 8.63
C ASP A 150 -7.65 1.68 8.44
N SER A 151 -8.03 1.12 7.27
CA SER A 151 -7.74 -0.28 6.96
C SER A 151 -6.25 -0.59 6.96
N ALA A 152 -5.42 0.29 6.39
CA ALA A 152 -3.98 0.10 6.36
C ALA A 152 -3.32 0.25 7.74
N ASN A 153 -3.69 1.31 8.47
CA ASN A 153 -3.10 1.64 9.78
C ASN A 153 -3.47 0.58 10.83
N ILE A 154 -4.72 0.14 10.84
CA ILE A 154 -5.18 -0.93 11.75
C ILE A 154 -4.45 -2.23 11.41
N THR A 155 -4.42 -2.61 10.13
CA THR A 155 -3.82 -3.89 9.70
C THR A 155 -2.34 -3.97 10.07
N TYR A 156 -1.52 -2.93 9.81
CA TYR A 156 -0.10 -3.01 10.13
C TYR A 156 0.15 -3.14 11.64
N LYS A 157 -0.66 -2.47 12.47
CA LYS A 157 -0.57 -2.57 13.93
C LYS A 157 -0.99 -3.95 14.43
N VAL A 158 -2.07 -4.50 13.89
CA VAL A 158 -2.54 -5.86 14.21
C VAL A 158 -1.48 -6.90 13.86
N ILE A 159 -0.90 -6.82 12.66
CA ILE A 159 0.18 -7.74 12.24
C ILE A 159 1.38 -7.60 13.19
N LYS A 160 1.77 -6.38 13.53
CA LYS A 160 2.88 -6.14 14.45
C LYS A 160 2.69 -6.80 15.80
N GLU A 161 1.48 -6.71 16.38
CA GLU A 161 1.19 -7.25 17.70
C GLU A 161 0.95 -8.77 17.70
N ILE A 162 0.22 -9.29 16.69
CA ILE A 162 -0.13 -10.73 16.63
C ILE A 162 1.04 -11.58 16.14
N ASP A 163 1.73 -11.16 15.09
CA ASP A 163 2.84 -11.91 14.48
C ASP A 163 4.21 -11.55 15.09
N GLY A 164 4.27 -10.53 15.96
CA GLY A 164 5.54 -9.99 16.46
C GLY A 164 6.39 -9.37 15.34
N ALA A 165 5.81 -9.05 14.22
CA ALA A 165 6.50 -8.57 13.03
C ALA A 165 7.26 -7.26 13.28
N LYS A 166 8.53 -7.21 12.87
CA LYS A 166 9.30 -5.96 12.88
C LYS A 166 8.83 -5.07 11.73
N SER A 167 8.60 -3.78 12.03
CA SER A 167 8.20 -2.78 11.03
C SER A 167 9.37 -1.86 10.71
N ILE A 168 9.71 -1.74 9.43
CA ILE A 168 10.61 -0.72 8.88
C ILE A 168 9.74 0.36 8.25
N GLY A 169 9.81 1.58 8.77
CA GLY A 169 8.98 2.69 8.29
C GLY A 169 8.31 3.47 9.43
N PRO A 170 7.41 4.42 9.08
CA PRO A 170 6.91 4.66 7.72
C PRO A 170 7.97 5.21 6.76
N ILE A 171 8.10 4.61 5.60
CA ILE A 171 8.95 5.07 4.50
C ILE A 171 8.11 6.06 3.68
N ILE A 172 8.51 7.33 3.68
CA ILE A 172 7.79 8.37 2.94
C ILE A 172 8.21 8.34 1.47
N MET A 173 7.22 8.23 0.59
CA MET A 173 7.38 8.13 -0.85
C MET A 173 6.93 9.43 -1.54
N GLY A 174 7.57 9.78 -2.65
CA GLY A 174 7.19 10.91 -3.48
C GLY A 174 7.78 12.26 -3.04
N LEU A 175 8.75 12.28 -2.14
CA LEU A 175 9.55 13.47 -1.83
C LEU A 175 10.72 13.63 -2.82
N ASP A 176 11.18 14.86 -3.00
CA ASP A 176 12.33 15.17 -3.86
C ASP A 176 13.64 14.55 -3.34
N LYS A 177 13.76 14.44 -2.02
CA LYS A 177 14.89 13.81 -1.33
C LYS A 177 14.38 12.79 -0.31
N ALA A 178 15.22 11.80 -0.01
CA ALA A 178 14.93 10.83 1.04
C ALA A 178 14.81 11.51 2.40
N VAL A 179 13.76 11.16 3.15
CA VAL A 179 13.50 11.69 4.49
C VAL A 179 13.20 10.54 5.44
N HIS A 180 13.89 10.54 6.57
CA HIS A 180 13.65 9.60 7.64
C HIS A 180 13.16 10.37 8.87
N ILE A 181 11.98 9.98 9.37
CA ILE A 181 11.43 10.56 10.61
C ILE A 181 11.69 9.53 11.72
N LEU A 182 12.59 9.88 12.62
CA LEU A 182 12.88 9.07 13.80
C LEU A 182 12.03 9.56 14.96
N GLN A 183 11.33 8.65 15.62
CA GLN A 183 10.66 8.94 16.89
C GLN A 183 11.61 8.59 18.02
N LEU A 184 11.89 9.56 18.87
CA LEU A 184 12.53 9.29 20.17
C LEU A 184 11.52 8.55 21.05
N LYS A 185 11.92 7.42 21.59
CA LYS A 185 11.15 6.66 22.59
C LYS A 185 11.22 7.34 23.94
#